data_b821b6445a92453366487e87f2b8bd66
#
_entry.id   b821b6445a92453366487e87f2b8bd66
#
_cell.length_a   1.000
_cell.length_b   1.000
_cell.length_c   1.000
_cell.angle_alpha   90.00
_cell.angle_beta   90.00
_cell.angle_gamma   90.00
#
_symmetry.space_group_name_H-M   'P 1'
#
loop_
_entity.id
_entity.type
_entity.pdbx_description
1 polymer ?
#
loop_
_entity_poly.entity_id
_entity_poly.type
_entity_poly.pdbx_seq_one_letter_code
_entity_poly.pdbx_strand_id
1 'polypeptide(L)'
;SRKSNFIALKRGRYWRFGLRPPFINKKEVRKLKIKKFLYSQKVAPYVFVIPFILSFAIFWIYPLCSSVFMSFEKITPLETKFVALENYKKLLSDTVFLTAIKNSATYMFWTLVLLIPFPMLFAVLMDSNLVKAKGVWKAVLYMPALTSVVISGTLFRLMFTEYSTGQMNKLVMALGMEPFKWLKVGWTGMAALLVLACWRWTGVNMLYFLSGLKSIDTSLYEAAEIDGANGWQKFRYVTLPLLRPTTIYVLTISIYAGLAMFLESYMLWAGNNSPKNIGLTIVGYLYKRGIEKNDMGYACAVGMVLLVIALVINIVQLVCNGTFKREED
;
A
#
# COMPACT_ATOMS: atom_id res chain seq x y z
N SER A 1 -43.26 6.69 2.19
CA SER A 1 -44.48 7.24 2.78
C SER A 1 -45.40 7.96 1.77
N ARG A 2 -44.90 8.83 0.85
CA ARG A 2 -45.80 9.56 -0.12
C ARG A 2 -46.55 8.65 -1.10
N LYS A 3 -45.96 7.54 -1.62
CA LYS A 3 -46.67 6.63 -2.56
C LYS A 3 -47.71 5.71 -1.88
N SER A 4 -47.50 5.31 -0.64
CA SER A 4 -48.51 4.51 0.11
C SER A 4 -49.73 5.37 0.46
N ASN A 5 -49.55 6.64 0.81
CA ASN A 5 -50.62 7.59 1.02
C ASN A 5 -51.34 7.94 -0.29
N PHE A 6 -50.62 7.99 -1.42
CA PHE A 6 -51.22 8.21 -2.74
C PHE A 6 -52.12 7.07 -3.21
N ILE A 7 -51.76 5.80 -2.89
CA ILE A 7 -52.59 4.62 -3.18
C ILE A 7 -53.82 4.56 -2.24
N ALA A 8 -53.66 4.92 -0.97
CA ALA A 8 -54.75 5.00 -0.01
C ALA A 8 -55.71 6.12 -0.36
N LEU A 9 -55.24 7.30 -0.75
CA LEU A 9 -56.05 8.44 -1.22
C LEU A 9 -56.77 8.18 -2.54
N LYS A 10 -56.19 7.40 -3.47
CA LYS A 10 -56.84 6.92 -4.68
C LYS A 10 -57.96 5.92 -4.35
N ARG A 11 -57.73 4.96 -3.42
CA ARG A 11 -58.79 4.01 -2.98
C ARG A 11 -60.01 4.73 -2.41
N GLY A 12 -59.81 5.69 -1.52
CA GLY A 12 -60.90 6.50 -0.95
C GLY A 12 -61.72 7.27 -1.99
N ARG A 13 -61.09 7.76 -3.05
CA ARG A 13 -61.79 8.45 -4.16
C ARG A 13 -62.63 7.52 -5.03
N TYR A 14 -62.15 6.30 -5.34
CA TYR A 14 -62.91 5.33 -6.15
C TYR A 14 -64.22 4.92 -5.46
N TRP A 15 -64.20 4.71 -4.15
CA TRP A 15 -65.44 4.40 -3.39
C TRP A 15 -66.43 5.57 -3.32
N ARG A 16 -65.95 6.82 -3.33
CA ARG A 16 -66.79 8.00 -3.29
C ARG A 16 -67.56 8.24 -4.62
N PHE A 17 -67.07 7.67 -5.74
CA PHE A 17 -67.68 7.78 -7.06
C PHE A 17 -68.26 6.49 -7.60
N GLY A 18 -68.44 5.44 -6.77
CA GLY A 18 -69.01 4.16 -7.20
C GLY A 18 -68.18 3.37 -8.21
N LEU A 19 -66.92 3.76 -8.42
CA LEU A 19 -66.01 3.12 -9.37
C LEU A 19 -65.26 1.97 -8.71
N ARG A 20 -65.22 0.77 -9.34
CA ARG A 20 -64.40 -0.33 -8.85
C ARG A 20 -62.91 0.03 -8.97
N PRO A 21 -62.10 -0.10 -7.90
CA PRO A 21 -60.66 0.16 -8.00
C PRO A 21 -60.03 -0.80 -9.01
N PRO A 22 -59.06 -0.33 -9.84
CA PRO A 22 -58.38 -1.22 -10.77
C PRO A 22 -57.72 -2.39 -10.03
N PHE A 23 -57.89 -3.62 -10.58
CA PHE A 23 -57.28 -4.81 -10.03
C PHE A 23 -55.77 -4.62 -9.93
N ILE A 24 -55.27 -4.39 -8.73
CA ILE A 24 -53.81 -4.32 -8.50
C ILE A 24 -53.30 -5.76 -8.69
N ASN A 25 -52.52 -5.97 -9.73
CA ASN A 25 -51.93 -7.25 -10.06
C ASN A 25 -51.10 -7.76 -8.85
N LYS A 26 -51.34 -9.02 -8.44
CA LYS A 26 -50.63 -9.68 -7.35
C LYS A 26 -49.12 -9.52 -7.48
N LYS A 27 -48.58 -9.47 -8.71
CA LYS A 27 -47.14 -9.22 -9.00
C LYS A 27 -46.69 -7.81 -8.56
N GLU A 28 -47.52 -6.78 -8.74
CA GLU A 28 -47.15 -5.41 -8.31
C GLU A 28 -47.17 -5.27 -6.78
N VAL A 29 -48.16 -5.88 -6.11
CA VAL A 29 -48.19 -5.89 -4.63
C VAL A 29 -46.97 -6.63 -4.07
N ARG A 30 -46.58 -7.75 -4.69
CA ARG A 30 -45.37 -8.49 -4.30
C ARG A 30 -44.10 -7.66 -4.50
N LYS A 31 -43.95 -6.96 -5.65
CA LYS A 31 -42.83 -6.03 -5.92
C LYS A 31 -42.79 -4.90 -4.89
N LEU A 32 -43.90 -4.30 -4.52
CA LEU A 32 -43.97 -3.24 -3.52
C LEU A 32 -43.58 -3.74 -2.12
N LYS A 33 -44.04 -4.95 -1.73
CA LYS A 33 -43.67 -5.58 -0.45
C LYS A 33 -42.15 -5.87 -0.39
N ILE A 34 -41.58 -6.47 -1.45
CA ILE A 34 -40.15 -6.76 -1.54
C ILE A 34 -39.34 -5.41 -1.47
N LYS A 35 -39.76 -4.40 -2.23
CA LYS A 35 -39.11 -3.09 -2.21
C LYS A 35 -39.17 -2.45 -0.82
N LYS A 36 -40.31 -2.52 -0.12
CA LYS A 36 -40.49 -2.00 1.25
C LYS A 36 -39.65 -2.78 2.26
N PHE A 37 -39.47 -4.09 2.07
CA PHE A 37 -38.61 -4.92 2.91
C PHE A 37 -37.13 -4.58 2.69
N LEU A 38 -36.64 -4.55 1.44
CA LEU A 38 -35.26 -4.27 1.08
C LEU A 38 -34.82 -2.85 1.48
N TYR A 39 -35.74 -1.88 1.43
CA TYR A 39 -35.46 -0.49 1.83
C TYR A 39 -35.90 -0.16 3.27
N SER A 40 -36.21 -1.18 4.09
CA SER A 40 -36.47 -0.93 5.52
C SER A 40 -35.16 -0.55 6.23
N GLN A 41 -35.23 0.33 7.23
CA GLN A 41 -34.06 0.77 8.00
C GLN A 41 -33.29 -0.38 8.65
N LYS A 42 -33.98 -1.51 8.92
CA LYS A 42 -33.36 -2.72 9.51
C LYS A 42 -32.64 -3.60 8.48
N VAL A 43 -33.11 -3.66 7.23
CA VAL A 43 -32.61 -4.60 6.20
C VAL A 43 -31.75 -3.92 5.16
N ALA A 44 -32.01 -2.66 4.83
CA ALA A 44 -31.27 -1.91 3.83
C ALA A 44 -29.73 -1.92 4.06
N PRO A 45 -29.18 -1.70 5.29
CA PRO A 45 -27.75 -1.74 5.52
C PRO A 45 -27.13 -3.06 5.08
N TYR A 46 -27.75 -4.18 5.41
CA TYR A 46 -27.25 -5.51 5.01
C TYR A 46 -27.30 -5.72 3.50
N VAL A 47 -28.38 -5.30 2.83
CA VAL A 47 -28.52 -5.41 1.37
C VAL A 47 -27.41 -4.64 0.65
N PHE A 48 -27.02 -3.46 1.14
CA PHE A 48 -25.95 -2.66 0.54
C PHE A 48 -24.55 -3.21 0.87
N VAL A 49 -24.37 -3.87 2.01
CA VAL A 49 -23.04 -4.40 2.44
C VAL A 49 -22.82 -5.82 1.90
N ILE A 50 -23.86 -6.64 1.66
CA ILE A 50 -23.73 -8.01 1.16
C ILE A 50 -22.83 -8.13 -0.09
N PRO A 51 -22.94 -7.31 -1.15
CA PRO A 51 -22.09 -7.43 -2.33
C PRO A 51 -20.61 -7.28 -1.99
N PHE A 52 -20.28 -6.36 -1.06
CA PHE A 52 -18.91 -6.18 -0.57
C PHE A 52 -18.45 -7.41 0.22
N ILE A 53 -19.26 -7.90 1.17
CA ILE A 53 -18.91 -9.09 1.97
C ILE A 53 -18.71 -10.32 1.07
N LEU A 54 -19.56 -10.53 0.08
CA LEU A 54 -19.41 -11.64 -0.87
C LEU A 54 -18.13 -11.52 -1.69
N SER A 55 -17.85 -10.34 -2.24
CA SER A 55 -16.60 -10.08 -2.95
C SER A 55 -15.39 -10.31 -2.05
N PHE A 56 -15.42 -9.82 -0.82
CA PHE A 56 -14.34 -9.99 0.15
C PHE A 56 -14.15 -11.49 0.53
N ALA A 57 -15.23 -12.21 0.76
CA ALA A 57 -15.17 -13.64 1.07
C ALA A 57 -14.58 -14.47 -0.08
N ILE A 58 -15.01 -14.20 -1.32
CA ILE A 58 -14.59 -14.97 -2.51
C ILE A 58 -13.16 -14.62 -2.92
N PHE A 59 -12.79 -13.33 -2.94
CA PHE A 59 -11.52 -12.90 -3.52
C PHE A 59 -10.40 -12.67 -2.50
N TRP A 60 -10.70 -12.61 -1.18
CA TRP A 60 -9.72 -12.42 -0.13
C TRP A 60 -9.68 -13.58 0.86
N ILE A 61 -10.81 -13.92 1.50
CA ILE A 61 -10.84 -14.96 2.54
C ILE A 61 -10.54 -16.33 1.92
N TYR A 62 -11.22 -16.69 0.85
CA TYR A 62 -11.04 -18.00 0.21
C TYR A 62 -9.58 -18.22 -0.27
N PRO A 63 -8.94 -17.32 -1.05
CA PRO A 63 -7.56 -17.52 -1.45
C PRO A 63 -6.58 -17.53 -0.26
N LEU A 64 -6.81 -16.73 0.77
CA LEU A 64 -5.98 -16.74 1.97
C LEU A 64 -6.06 -18.09 2.69
N CYS A 65 -7.26 -18.59 2.95
CA CYS A 65 -7.46 -19.91 3.56
C CYS A 65 -6.84 -21.03 2.70
N SER A 66 -7.07 -20.97 1.39
CA SER A 66 -6.47 -21.93 0.44
C SER A 66 -4.94 -21.90 0.51
N SER A 67 -4.32 -20.71 0.54
CA SER A 67 -2.87 -20.57 0.67
C SER A 67 -2.33 -21.13 2.00
N VAL A 68 -3.10 -20.99 3.09
CA VAL A 68 -2.75 -21.64 4.38
C VAL A 68 -2.71 -23.16 4.21
N PHE A 69 -3.74 -23.79 3.63
CA PHE A 69 -3.76 -25.23 3.41
C PHE A 69 -2.64 -25.69 2.47
N MET A 70 -2.46 -25.02 1.33
CA MET A 70 -1.42 -25.31 0.36
C MET A 70 -0.02 -25.20 0.95
N SER A 71 0.22 -24.37 1.97
CA SER A 71 1.52 -24.22 2.62
C SER A 71 1.98 -25.50 3.35
N PHE A 72 1.04 -26.40 3.70
CA PHE A 72 1.31 -27.71 4.31
C PHE A 72 1.38 -28.85 3.27
N GLU A 73 1.28 -28.52 2.00
CA GLU A 73 1.29 -29.46 0.89
C GLU A 73 2.52 -29.24 0.00
N LYS A 74 3.04 -30.31 -0.57
CA LYS A 74 3.95 -30.24 -1.72
C LYS A 74 3.10 -30.29 -2.98
N ILE A 75 3.02 -29.17 -3.69
CA ILE A 75 2.23 -29.02 -4.91
C ILE A 75 3.18 -28.77 -6.06
N THR A 76 3.34 -29.79 -6.89
CA THR A 76 4.13 -29.74 -8.12
C THR A 76 3.28 -30.22 -9.29
N PRO A 77 3.66 -29.99 -10.55
CA PRO A 77 2.91 -30.48 -11.71
C PRO A 77 2.68 -31.99 -11.74
N LEU A 78 3.51 -32.75 -11.01
CA LEU A 78 3.49 -34.22 -11.02
C LEU A 78 2.71 -34.82 -9.84
N GLU A 79 2.67 -34.13 -8.69
CA GLU A 79 2.05 -34.65 -7.46
C GLU A 79 1.58 -33.54 -6.53
N THR A 80 0.50 -33.85 -5.81
CA THR A 80 0.07 -33.08 -4.64
C THR A 80 0.07 -34.02 -3.44
N LYS A 81 0.86 -33.70 -2.42
CA LYS A 81 1.01 -34.53 -1.22
C LYS A 81 1.06 -33.65 0.02
N PHE A 82 0.30 -34.03 1.05
CA PHE A 82 0.39 -33.40 2.35
C PHE A 82 1.73 -33.71 3.03
N VAL A 83 2.49 -32.66 3.39
CA VAL A 83 3.85 -32.77 3.95
C VAL A 83 3.98 -32.09 5.32
N ALA A 84 2.87 -31.70 5.92
CA ALA A 84 2.83 -31.01 7.23
C ALA A 84 3.81 -29.81 7.27
N LEU A 85 4.73 -29.77 8.20
CA LEU A 85 5.67 -28.65 8.43
C LEU A 85 6.99 -28.77 7.62
N GLU A 86 7.09 -29.69 6.68
CA GLU A 86 8.34 -29.91 5.92
C GLU A 86 8.74 -28.67 5.12
N ASN A 87 7.78 -27.98 4.47
CA ASN A 87 8.03 -26.74 3.75
C ASN A 87 8.64 -25.66 4.65
N TYR A 88 8.14 -25.52 5.88
CA TYR A 88 8.64 -24.56 6.85
C TYR A 88 10.03 -24.92 7.37
N LYS A 89 10.29 -26.21 7.65
CA LYS A 89 11.64 -26.68 8.06
C LYS A 89 12.66 -26.39 6.97
N LYS A 90 12.33 -26.71 5.73
CA LYS A 90 13.17 -26.44 4.57
C LYS A 90 13.41 -24.95 4.38
N LEU A 91 12.38 -24.11 4.58
CA LEU A 91 12.45 -22.66 4.44
C LEU A 91 13.43 -22.03 5.45
N LEU A 92 13.42 -22.50 6.70
CA LEU A 92 14.31 -21.98 7.75
C LEU A 92 15.80 -22.29 7.49
N SER A 93 16.12 -23.32 6.70
CA SER A 93 17.47 -23.67 6.30
C SER A 93 17.87 -23.17 4.90
N ASP A 94 16.95 -22.52 4.17
CA ASP A 94 17.20 -22.04 2.81
C ASP A 94 17.96 -20.71 2.82
N THR A 95 19.24 -20.75 2.50
CA THR A 95 20.13 -19.58 2.48
C THR A 95 19.69 -18.51 1.47
N VAL A 96 19.01 -18.90 0.38
CA VAL A 96 18.50 -17.96 -0.63
C VAL A 96 17.30 -17.22 -0.07
N PHE A 97 16.41 -17.90 0.69
CA PHE A 97 15.31 -17.27 1.38
C PHE A 97 15.79 -16.29 2.46
N LEU A 98 16.78 -16.68 3.27
CA LEU A 98 17.36 -15.80 4.28
C LEU A 98 18.00 -14.56 3.63
N THR A 99 18.62 -14.71 2.46
CA THR A 99 19.11 -13.56 1.68
C THR A 99 17.97 -12.66 1.22
N ALA A 100 16.86 -13.22 0.76
CA ALA A 100 15.68 -12.46 0.36
C ALA A 100 15.05 -11.69 1.53
N ILE A 101 14.98 -12.30 2.73
CA ILE A 101 14.55 -11.59 3.96
C ILE A 101 15.47 -10.42 4.25
N LYS A 102 16.78 -10.63 4.26
CA LYS A 102 17.79 -9.58 4.51
C LYS A 102 17.65 -8.42 3.52
N ASN A 103 17.50 -8.73 2.24
CA ASN A 103 17.33 -7.69 1.20
C ASN A 103 16.05 -6.89 1.40
N SER A 104 14.92 -7.58 1.65
CA SER A 104 13.64 -6.91 1.90
C SER A 104 13.68 -6.06 3.17
N ALA A 105 14.27 -6.55 4.25
CA ALA A 105 14.43 -5.80 5.49
C ALA A 105 15.34 -4.57 5.30
N THR A 106 16.47 -4.74 4.58
CA THR A 106 17.39 -3.65 4.26
C THR A 106 16.71 -2.58 3.40
N TYR A 107 15.99 -2.99 2.36
CA TYR A 107 15.24 -2.08 1.52
C TYR A 107 14.16 -1.33 2.31
N MET A 108 13.32 -2.05 3.08
CA MET A 108 12.31 -1.45 3.93
C MET A 108 12.91 -0.44 4.90
N PHE A 109 13.99 -0.79 5.61
CA PHE A 109 14.64 0.10 6.55
C PHE A 109 15.09 1.41 5.89
N TRP A 110 15.82 1.31 4.77
CA TRP A 110 16.32 2.50 4.08
C TRP A 110 15.21 3.32 3.42
N THR A 111 14.16 2.68 2.91
CA THR A 111 13.00 3.43 2.39
C THR A 111 12.29 4.20 3.51
N LEU A 112 12.17 3.65 4.72
CA LEU A 112 11.61 4.39 5.86
C LEU A 112 12.50 5.59 6.24
N VAL A 113 13.81 5.40 6.30
CA VAL A 113 14.78 6.46 6.62
C VAL A 113 14.74 7.59 5.58
N LEU A 114 14.48 7.27 4.31
CA LEU A 114 14.47 8.27 3.23
C LEU A 114 13.06 8.82 2.98
N LEU A 115 12.04 7.96 2.86
CA LEU A 115 10.70 8.34 2.41
C LEU A 115 9.77 8.84 3.53
N ILE A 116 10.26 9.01 4.75
CA ILE A 116 9.54 9.73 5.80
C ILE A 116 10.09 11.14 5.95
N PRO A 117 11.38 11.38 6.28
CA PRO A 117 11.86 12.74 6.55
C PRO A 117 11.94 13.60 5.28
N PHE A 118 12.41 13.07 4.13
CA PHE A 118 12.50 13.88 2.92
C PHE A 118 11.14 14.38 2.42
N PRO A 119 10.09 13.52 2.25
CA PRO A 119 8.78 14.00 1.88
C PRO A 119 8.15 14.95 2.90
N MET A 120 8.40 14.75 4.21
CA MET A 120 7.95 15.67 5.26
C MET A 120 8.58 17.05 5.08
N LEU A 121 9.90 17.14 4.85
CA LEU A 121 10.58 18.39 4.58
C LEU A 121 10.04 19.08 3.32
N PHE A 122 9.82 18.33 2.23
CA PHE A 122 9.20 18.87 1.03
C PHE A 122 7.76 19.37 1.29
N ALA A 123 6.99 18.70 2.12
CA ALA A 123 5.64 19.15 2.50
C ALA A 123 5.68 20.47 3.25
N VAL A 124 6.59 20.63 4.23
CA VAL A 124 6.80 21.88 4.99
C VAL A 124 7.23 23.00 4.05
N LEU A 125 8.15 22.73 3.11
CA LEU A 125 8.55 23.73 2.12
C LEU A 125 7.40 24.13 1.19
N MET A 126 6.58 23.15 0.74
CA MET A 126 5.42 23.41 -0.10
C MET A 126 4.30 24.17 0.64
N ASP A 127 4.21 24.03 1.95
CA ASP A 127 3.26 24.77 2.78
C ASP A 127 3.71 26.20 3.02
N SER A 128 5.01 26.41 3.16
CA SER A 128 5.62 27.73 3.43
C SER A 128 5.36 28.73 2.29
N ASN A 129 5.51 30.03 2.59
CA ASN A 129 5.43 31.11 1.59
C ASN A 129 6.72 31.29 0.75
N LEU A 130 7.74 30.47 1.02
CA LEU A 130 9.02 30.54 0.30
C LEU A 130 8.93 30.00 -1.13
N VAL A 131 8.02 29.03 -1.38
CA VAL A 131 7.87 28.39 -2.68
C VAL A 131 6.79 29.07 -3.50
N LYS A 132 7.18 29.58 -4.68
CA LYS A 132 6.26 30.06 -5.71
C LYS A 132 5.80 28.89 -6.61
N ALA A 133 4.66 29.07 -7.30
CA ALA A 133 4.12 28.05 -8.22
C ALA A 133 3.93 26.64 -7.58
N LYS A 134 3.49 26.57 -6.33
CA LYS A 134 3.30 25.32 -5.56
C LYS A 134 2.57 24.23 -6.31
N GLY A 135 1.59 24.58 -7.17
CA GLY A 135 0.84 23.62 -8.00
C GLY A 135 1.73 22.87 -8.97
N VAL A 136 2.65 23.57 -9.62
CA VAL A 136 3.60 22.97 -10.59
C VAL A 136 4.55 22.00 -9.88
N TRP A 137 5.14 22.42 -8.77
CA TRP A 137 6.05 21.56 -7.99
C TRP A 137 5.37 20.30 -7.45
N LYS A 138 4.12 20.42 -6.95
CA LYS A 138 3.33 19.25 -6.54
C LYS A 138 3.10 18.29 -7.70
N ALA A 139 2.75 18.81 -8.88
CA ALA A 139 2.54 18.00 -10.07
C ALA A 139 3.84 17.29 -10.51
N VAL A 140 4.96 18.01 -10.57
CA VAL A 140 6.28 17.45 -10.95
C VAL A 140 6.73 16.37 -10.00
N LEU A 141 6.61 16.58 -8.68
CA LEU A 141 7.00 15.60 -7.67
C LEU A 141 6.07 14.37 -7.61
N TYR A 142 4.79 14.55 -7.97
CA TYR A 142 3.81 13.47 -7.98
C TYR A 142 3.81 12.65 -9.28
N MET A 143 4.20 13.27 -10.40
CA MET A 143 4.18 12.63 -11.73
C MET A 143 4.91 11.27 -11.79
N PRO A 144 6.06 11.05 -11.15
CA PRO A 144 6.72 9.75 -11.14
C PRO A 144 5.86 8.61 -10.61
N ALA A 145 5.00 8.86 -9.66
CA ALA A 145 4.11 7.84 -9.08
C ALA A 145 3.06 7.34 -10.10
N LEU A 146 2.70 8.15 -11.08
CA LEU A 146 1.75 7.81 -12.14
C LEU A 146 2.39 6.96 -13.25
N THR A 147 3.72 6.90 -13.33
CA THR A 147 4.41 6.08 -14.31
C THR A 147 4.30 4.59 -14.00
N SER A 148 4.14 3.78 -15.04
CA SER A 148 4.16 2.32 -14.88
C SER A 148 5.47 1.87 -14.21
N VAL A 149 5.36 0.97 -13.26
CA VAL A 149 6.53 0.34 -12.59
C VAL A 149 7.45 -0.35 -13.58
N VAL A 150 6.90 -0.94 -14.62
CA VAL A 150 7.67 -1.63 -15.69
C VAL A 150 8.53 -0.62 -16.45
N ILE A 151 7.94 0.52 -16.83
CA ILE A 151 8.65 1.60 -17.53
C ILE A 151 9.73 2.18 -16.62
N SER A 152 9.36 2.52 -15.37
CA SER A 152 10.29 3.10 -14.40
C SER A 152 11.48 2.18 -14.11
N GLY A 153 11.23 0.90 -13.82
CA GLY A 153 12.30 -0.07 -13.55
C GLY A 153 13.21 -0.30 -14.76
N THR A 154 12.63 -0.36 -15.96
CA THR A 154 13.42 -0.49 -17.20
C THR A 154 14.25 0.76 -17.49
N LEU A 155 13.68 1.95 -17.31
CA LEU A 155 14.40 3.23 -17.44
C LEU A 155 15.60 3.27 -16.50
N PHE A 156 15.38 2.97 -15.23
CA PHE A 156 16.44 2.98 -14.22
C PHE A 156 17.49 1.90 -14.50
N ARG A 157 17.13 0.73 -15.02
CA ARG A 157 18.09 -0.27 -15.47
C ARG A 157 19.01 0.27 -16.56
N LEU A 158 18.48 1.05 -17.52
CA LEU A 158 19.28 1.69 -18.56
C LEU A 158 20.15 2.81 -18.01
N MET A 159 19.65 3.60 -17.04
CA MET A 159 20.41 4.66 -16.39
C MET A 159 21.58 4.11 -15.55
N PHE A 160 21.35 3.01 -14.82
CA PHE A 160 22.32 2.34 -13.95
C PHE A 160 23.05 1.18 -14.63
N THR A 161 23.11 1.16 -15.97
CA THR A 161 23.89 0.15 -16.68
C THR A 161 25.38 0.26 -16.33
N GLU A 162 26.09 -0.89 -16.44
CA GLU A 162 27.53 -0.96 -16.17
C GLU A 162 28.42 -0.30 -17.24
N TYR A 163 27.83 -0.05 -18.42
CA TYR A 163 28.58 0.51 -19.55
C TYR A 163 28.83 2.02 -19.37
N SER A 164 29.89 2.52 -19.98
CA SER A 164 30.24 3.95 -20.02
C SER A 164 29.13 4.83 -20.66
N THR A 165 28.27 4.22 -21.47
CA THR A 165 27.12 4.89 -22.11
C THR A 165 25.97 5.19 -21.15
N GLY A 166 25.89 4.53 -19.97
CA GLY A 166 24.85 4.77 -18.98
C GLY A 166 24.92 6.18 -18.38
N GLN A 167 23.75 6.81 -18.12
CA GLN A 167 23.70 8.16 -17.60
C GLN A 167 24.44 8.32 -16.27
N MET A 168 24.29 7.37 -15.35
CA MET A 168 25.00 7.43 -14.07
C MET A 168 26.50 7.28 -14.24
N ASN A 169 26.98 6.43 -15.14
CA ASN A 169 28.40 6.31 -15.43
C ASN A 169 28.96 7.52 -16.16
N LYS A 170 28.18 8.19 -17.01
CA LYS A 170 28.61 9.47 -17.59
C LYS A 170 28.84 10.54 -16.51
N LEU A 171 27.98 10.62 -15.49
CA LEU A 171 28.17 11.53 -14.36
C LEU A 171 29.40 11.16 -13.56
N VAL A 172 29.61 9.88 -13.28
CA VAL A 172 30.77 9.37 -12.56
C VAL A 172 32.08 9.68 -13.31
N MET A 173 32.11 9.44 -14.60
CA MET A 173 33.28 9.76 -15.46
C MET A 173 33.54 11.28 -15.55
N ALA A 174 32.47 12.12 -15.56
CA ALA A 174 32.62 13.57 -15.50
C ALA A 174 33.29 14.05 -14.19
N LEU A 175 33.21 13.25 -13.12
CA LEU A 175 33.92 13.49 -11.85
C LEU A 175 35.34 12.87 -11.81
N GLY A 176 35.84 12.34 -12.93
CA GLY A 176 37.16 11.73 -13.05
C GLY A 176 37.28 10.31 -12.47
N MET A 177 36.14 9.63 -12.25
CA MET A 177 36.13 8.26 -11.72
C MET A 177 35.85 7.23 -12.81
N GLU A 178 36.26 5.97 -12.58
CA GLU A 178 35.92 4.88 -13.50
C GLU A 178 34.44 4.45 -13.44
N PRO A 179 33.88 3.88 -14.53
CA PRO A 179 32.52 3.40 -14.55
C PRO A 179 32.23 2.34 -13.49
N PHE A 180 31.16 2.49 -12.74
CA PHE A 180 30.71 1.52 -11.75
C PHE A 180 29.83 0.43 -12.36
N LYS A 181 29.96 -0.79 -11.81
CA LYS A 181 29.06 -1.92 -12.10
C LYS A 181 27.85 -1.89 -11.16
N TRP A 182 27.03 -0.85 -11.29
CA TRP A 182 25.94 -0.51 -10.37
C TRP A 182 25.07 -1.70 -9.93
N LEU A 183 24.59 -2.49 -10.90
CA LEU A 183 23.64 -3.55 -10.65
C LEU A 183 24.31 -4.93 -10.38
N LYS A 184 25.64 -4.98 -10.32
CA LYS A 184 26.41 -6.22 -10.03
C LYS A 184 26.99 -6.24 -8.62
N VAL A 185 26.98 -5.12 -7.91
CA VAL A 185 27.50 -4.98 -6.55
C VAL A 185 26.33 -4.71 -5.60
N GLY A 186 26.30 -5.39 -4.44
CA GLY A 186 25.14 -5.38 -3.55
C GLY A 186 24.71 -4.00 -3.06
N TRP A 187 25.67 -3.18 -2.57
CA TRP A 187 25.36 -1.86 -2.04
C TRP A 187 24.95 -0.86 -3.14
N THR A 188 25.59 -0.88 -4.32
CA THR A 188 25.23 0.02 -5.44
C THR A 188 23.91 -0.38 -6.08
N GLY A 189 23.62 -1.68 -6.17
CA GLY A 189 22.33 -2.19 -6.62
C GLY A 189 21.19 -1.79 -5.68
N MET A 190 21.41 -1.90 -4.36
CA MET A 190 20.47 -1.42 -3.36
C MET A 190 20.28 0.10 -3.45
N ALA A 191 21.36 0.87 -3.62
CA ALA A 191 21.29 2.32 -3.83
C ALA A 191 20.45 2.68 -5.07
N ALA A 192 20.66 2.01 -6.21
CA ALA A 192 19.88 2.22 -7.42
C ALA A 192 18.38 1.96 -7.19
N LEU A 193 18.05 0.89 -6.43
CA LEU A 193 16.68 0.55 -6.07
C LEU A 193 16.05 1.61 -5.14
N LEU A 194 16.82 2.13 -4.18
CA LEU A 194 16.38 3.20 -3.28
C LEU A 194 16.17 4.53 -4.02
N VAL A 195 17.05 4.87 -4.98
CA VAL A 195 16.86 6.06 -5.82
C VAL A 195 15.57 5.95 -6.65
N LEU A 196 15.29 4.78 -7.23
CA LEU A 196 14.02 4.50 -7.92
C LEU A 196 12.82 4.68 -6.98
N ALA A 197 12.91 4.14 -5.76
CA ALA A 197 11.86 4.27 -4.76
C ALA A 197 11.62 5.73 -4.35
N CYS A 198 12.68 6.48 -4.07
CA CYS A 198 12.60 7.90 -3.73
C CYS A 198 12.00 8.71 -4.87
N TRP A 199 12.44 8.48 -6.09
CA TRP A 199 11.90 9.15 -7.27
C TRP A 199 10.39 8.92 -7.43
N ARG A 200 9.92 7.68 -7.20
CA ARG A 200 8.49 7.34 -7.35
C ARG A 200 7.62 7.82 -6.19
N TRP A 201 8.06 7.63 -4.95
CA TRP A 201 7.20 7.71 -3.78
C TRP A 201 7.31 9.01 -2.99
N THR A 202 8.36 9.83 -3.21
CA THR A 202 8.54 11.10 -2.50
C THR A 202 7.34 12.03 -2.65
N GLY A 203 6.82 12.17 -3.89
CA GLY A 203 5.68 13.07 -4.13
C GLY A 203 4.38 12.60 -3.48
N VAL A 204 4.14 11.28 -3.44
CA VAL A 204 2.96 10.70 -2.78
C VAL A 204 3.01 10.95 -1.27
N ASN A 205 4.14 10.61 -0.63
CA ASN A 205 4.30 10.80 0.81
C ASN A 205 4.28 12.29 1.18
N MET A 206 4.87 13.16 0.33
CA MET A 206 4.78 14.61 0.49
C MET A 206 3.31 15.09 0.53
N LEU A 207 2.44 14.57 -0.32
CA LEU A 207 1.02 14.94 -0.33
C LEU A 207 0.31 14.48 0.94
N TYR A 208 0.63 13.32 1.50
CA TYR A 208 0.11 12.88 2.79
C TYR A 208 0.51 13.85 3.90
N PHE A 209 1.81 14.20 4.00
CA PHE A 209 2.28 15.16 4.99
C PHE A 209 1.69 16.56 4.78
N LEU A 210 1.55 17.00 3.53
CA LEU A 210 0.94 18.30 3.23
C LEU A 210 -0.54 18.34 3.64
N SER A 211 -1.27 17.23 3.50
CA SER A 211 -2.64 17.11 4.01
C SER A 211 -2.68 17.18 5.54
N GLY A 212 -1.75 16.50 6.21
CA GLY A 212 -1.59 16.57 7.66
C GLY A 212 -1.26 17.98 8.15
N LEU A 213 -0.34 18.68 7.48
CA LEU A 213 -0.01 20.10 7.81
C LEU A 213 -1.22 21.00 7.74
N LYS A 214 -2.06 20.84 6.71
CA LYS A 214 -3.27 21.65 6.55
C LYS A 214 -4.39 21.36 7.56
N SER A 215 -4.30 20.28 8.32
CA SER A 215 -5.23 19.98 9.40
C SER A 215 -4.82 20.60 10.74
N ILE A 216 -3.62 21.19 10.83
CA ILE A 216 -3.14 21.87 12.02
C ILE A 216 -3.75 23.28 12.07
N ASP A 217 -4.30 23.65 13.23
CA ASP A 217 -4.87 24.97 13.43
C ASP A 217 -3.76 26.04 13.37
N THR A 218 -3.98 27.06 12.55
CA THR A 218 -3.01 28.18 12.38
C THR A 218 -2.82 28.99 13.66
N SER A 219 -3.82 29.03 14.54
CA SER A 219 -3.73 29.70 15.85
C SER A 219 -2.57 29.19 16.72
N LEU A 220 -2.19 27.90 16.58
CA LEU A 220 -1.05 27.33 17.30
C LEU A 220 0.29 27.90 16.83
N TYR A 221 0.41 28.22 15.54
CA TYR A 221 1.59 28.88 14.99
C TYR A 221 1.66 30.35 15.36
N GLU A 222 0.49 31.02 15.39
CA GLU A 222 0.40 32.42 15.82
C GLU A 222 0.74 32.58 17.31
N ALA A 223 0.24 31.68 18.17
CA ALA A 223 0.61 31.64 19.58
C ALA A 223 2.13 31.44 19.77
N ALA A 224 2.72 30.48 19.03
CA ALA A 224 4.16 30.24 19.08
C ALA A 224 4.97 31.46 18.57
N GLU A 225 4.44 32.27 17.63
CA GLU A 225 5.07 33.51 17.19
C GLU A 225 5.04 34.58 18.28
N ILE A 226 3.94 34.72 19.00
CA ILE A 226 3.80 35.64 20.13
C ILE A 226 4.81 35.26 21.23
N ASP A 227 5.02 33.96 21.47
CA ASP A 227 6.01 33.43 22.40
C ASP A 227 7.46 33.56 21.91
N GLY A 228 7.69 34.17 20.72
CA GLY A 228 9.02 34.39 20.15
C GLY A 228 9.67 33.16 19.51
N ALA A 229 8.92 32.11 19.21
CA ALA A 229 9.46 30.89 18.60
C ALA A 229 9.91 31.14 17.15
N ASN A 230 11.16 30.78 16.85
CA ASN A 230 11.68 30.79 15.49
C ASN A 230 11.15 29.64 14.64
N GLY A 231 11.42 29.64 13.32
CA GLY A 231 10.90 28.63 12.38
C GLY A 231 11.28 27.19 12.74
N TRP A 232 12.51 26.96 13.27
CA TRP A 232 12.95 25.64 13.72
C TRP A 232 12.21 25.19 14.99
N GLN A 233 11.98 26.10 15.94
CA GLN A 233 11.21 25.84 17.16
C GLN A 233 9.76 25.51 16.82
N LYS A 234 9.10 26.26 15.94
CA LYS A 234 7.76 25.94 15.43
C LYS A 234 7.71 24.56 14.77
N PHE A 235 8.69 24.23 13.92
CA PHE A 235 8.77 22.89 13.32
C PHE A 235 8.93 21.80 14.37
N ARG A 236 9.85 21.97 15.33
CA ARG A 236 10.21 20.92 16.32
C ARG A 236 9.14 20.72 17.39
N TYR A 237 8.50 21.81 17.85
CA TYR A 237 7.59 21.76 19.00
C TYR A 237 6.11 21.84 18.63
N VAL A 238 5.75 22.34 17.45
CA VAL A 238 4.36 22.42 16.97
C VAL A 238 4.15 21.44 15.83
N THR A 239 4.85 21.61 14.71
CA THR A 239 4.61 20.84 13.49
C THR A 239 4.85 19.33 13.67
N LEU A 240 6.03 18.96 14.16
CA LEU A 240 6.44 17.55 14.26
C LEU A 240 5.57 16.73 15.22
N PRO A 241 5.20 17.22 16.42
CA PRO A 241 4.28 16.52 17.30
C PRO A 241 2.86 16.38 16.71
N LEU A 242 2.33 17.44 16.09
CA LEU A 242 0.98 17.43 15.52
C LEU A 242 0.89 16.61 14.21
N LEU A 243 2.00 16.41 13.51
CA LEU A 243 2.09 15.49 12.37
C LEU A 243 2.23 14.01 12.79
N ARG A 244 2.32 13.69 14.08
CA ARG A 244 2.48 12.32 14.56
C ARG A 244 1.44 11.34 13.97
N PRO A 245 0.13 11.64 13.93
CA PRO A 245 -0.86 10.73 13.34
C PRO A 245 -0.59 10.46 11.85
N THR A 246 -0.26 11.51 11.08
CA THR A 246 0.10 11.39 9.66
C THR A 246 1.40 10.59 9.48
N THR A 247 2.38 10.82 10.35
CA THR A 247 3.66 10.08 10.32
C THR A 247 3.43 8.59 10.59
N ILE A 248 2.59 8.22 11.56
CA ILE A 248 2.21 6.83 11.84
C ILE A 248 1.53 6.20 10.63
N TYR A 249 0.62 6.92 9.99
CA TYR A 249 -0.06 6.45 8.78
C TYR A 249 0.93 6.20 7.63
N VAL A 250 1.80 7.17 7.32
CA VAL A 250 2.82 7.03 6.26
C VAL A 250 3.81 5.91 6.59
N LEU A 251 4.22 5.80 7.86
CA LEU A 251 5.09 4.72 8.34
C LEU A 251 4.45 3.34 8.09
N THR A 252 3.18 3.18 8.47
CA THR A 252 2.46 1.91 8.29
C THR A 252 2.40 1.50 6.83
N ILE A 253 1.98 2.41 5.94
CA ILE A 253 1.90 2.12 4.50
C ILE A 253 3.29 1.80 3.93
N SER A 254 4.32 2.56 4.34
CA SER A 254 5.68 2.38 3.82
C SER A 254 6.31 1.06 4.29
N ILE A 255 6.00 0.57 5.48
CA ILE A 255 6.41 -0.77 5.95
C ILE A 255 5.83 -1.85 5.04
N TYR A 256 4.52 -1.82 4.79
CA TYR A 256 3.87 -2.78 3.90
C TYR A 256 4.44 -2.71 2.47
N ALA A 257 4.58 -1.51 1.92
CA ALA A 257 5.15 -1.32 0.59
C ALA A 257 6.58 -1.84 0.49
N GLY A 258 7.40 -1.61 1.53
CA GLY A 258 8.78 -2.09 1.60
C GLY A 258 8.90 -3.60 1.66
N LEU A 259 8.05 -4.28 2.45
CA LEU A 259 8.01 -5.74 2.54
C LEU A 259 7.44 -6.40 1.29
N ALA A 260 6.45 -5.78 0.66
CA ALA A 260 5.77 -6.29 -0.54
C ALA A 260 6.50 -5.92 -1.85
N MET A 261 7.61 -5.19 -1.79
CA MET A 261 8.34 -4.75 -2.96
C MET A 261 8.83 -5.94 -3.79
N PHE A 262 8.47 -5.92 -5.08
CA PHE A 262 8.83 -6.96 -6.04
C PHE A 262 9.11 -6.40 -7.43
N LEU A 263 8.13 -5.73 -8.05
CA LEU A 263 8.18 -5.34 -9.45
C LEU A 263 9.32 -4.37 -9.77
N GLU A 264 9.63 -3.44 -8.89
CA GLU A 264 10.75 -2.51 -9.03
C GLU A 264 12.07 -3.28 -9.16
N SER A 265 12.29 -4.24 -8.27
CA SER A 265 13.48 -5.09 -8.31
C SER A 265 13.48 -6.00 -9.53
N TYR A 266 12.36 -6.66 -9.82
CA TYR A 266 12.21 -7.56 -10.97
C TYR A 266 12.53 -6.85 -12.29
N MET A 267 12.06 -5.61 -12.48
CA MET A 267 12.32 -4.83 -13.69
C MET A 267 13.75 -4.28 -13.74
N LEU A 268 14.30 -3.89 -12.60
CA LEU A 268 15.65 -3.36 -12.53
C LEU A 268 16.71 -4.42 -12.95
N TRP A 269 16.51 -5.68 -12.56
CA TRP A 269 17.40 -6.81 -12.94
C TRP A 269 16.88 -7.66 -14.10
N ALA A 270 15.79 -7.29 -14.75
CA ALA A 270 15.15 -8.06 -15.82
C ALA A 270 14.82 -9.52 -15.39
N GLY A 271 14.30 -9.69 -14.20
CA GLY A 271 13.93 -10.98 -13.62
C GLY A 271 14.49 -11.19 -12.22
N ASN A 272 14.31 -12.41 -11.69
CA ASN A 272 14.78 -12.80 -10.36
C ASN A 272 16.24 -13.32 -10.33
N ASN A 273 17.01 -13.09 -11.39
CA ASN A 273 18.37 -13.61 -11.55
C ASN A 273 19.45 -12.55 -11.34
N SER A 274 19.26 -11.65 -10.37
CA SER A 274 20.30 -10.68 -9.99
C SER A 274 21.56 -11.40 -9.52
N PRO A 275 22.77 -10.88 -9.82
CA PRO A 275 24.03 -11.47 -9.36
C PRO A 275 24.03 -11.68 -7.85
N LYS A 276 24.39 -12.87 -7.38
CA LYS A 276 24.38 -13.23 -5.94
C LYS A 276 23.07 -12.92 -5.21
N ASN A 277 21.94 -12.92 -5.92
CA ASN A 277 20.60 -12.60 -5.41
C ASN A 277 20.47 -11.20 -4.76
N ILE A 278 21.29 -10.21 -5.14
CA ILE A 278 21.33 -8.88 -4.52
C ILE A 278 20.01 -8.11 -4.64
N GLY A 279 19.22 -8.34 -5.69
CA GLY A 279 17.90 -7.76 -5.88
C GLY A 279 16.74 -8.70 -5.47
N LEU A 280 17.02 -9.90 -5.00
CA LEU A 280 15.97 -10.86 -4.67
C LEU A 280 15.27 -10.47 -3.37
N THR A 281 13.97 -10.21 -3.44
CA THR A 281 13.11 -9.91 -2.29
C THR A 281 12.28 -11.12 -1.88
N ILE A 282 11.61 -11.07 -0.73
CA ILE A 282 10.75 -12.17 -0.26
C ILE A 282 9.67 -12.48 -1.30
N VAL A 283 8.99 -11.43 -1.84
CA VAL A 283 7.96 -11.62 -2.86
C VAL A 283 8.56 -12.09 -4.19
N GLY A 284 9.77 -11.61 -4.55
CA GLY A 284 10.52 -12.12 -5.69
C GLY A 284 10.88 -13.60 -5.54
N TYR A 285 11.26 -14.04 -4.33
CA TYR A 285 11.54 -15.43 -4.02
C TYR A 285 10.28 -16.30 -4.08
N LEU A 286 9.15 -15.81 -3.55
CA LEU A 286 7.84 -16.46 -3.67
C LEU A 286 7.48 -16.67 -5.14
N TYR A 287 7.58 -15.63 -5.95
CA TYR A 287 7.32 -15.70 -7.40
C TYR A 287 8.24 -16.73 -8.10
N LYS A 288 9.53 -16.68 -7.77
CA LYS A 288 10.53 -17.62 -8.32
C LYS A 288 10.20 -19.07 -7.98
N ARG A 289 9.74 -19.35 -6.75
CA ARG A 289 9.38 -20.70 -6.34
C ARG A 289 8.03 -21.14 -6.90
N GLY A 290 6.99 -20.30 -6.75
CA GLY A 290 5.65 -20.67 -7.15
C GLY A 290 5.45 -20.69 -8.66
N ILE A 291 5.87 -19.63 -9.35
CA ILE A 291 5.59 -19.46 -10.78
C ILE A 291 6.72 -20.01 -11.66
N GLU A 292 7.98 -19.62 -11.40
CA GLU A 292 9.09 -20.05 -12.28
C GLU A 292 9.47 -21.53 -12.07
N LYS A 293 9.33 -22.04 -10.83
CA LYS A 293 9.67 -23.44 -10.48
C LYS A 293 8.47 -24.34 -10.27
N ASN A 294 7.24 -23.82 -10.38
CA ASN A 294 6.00 -24.56 -10.18
C ASN A 294 5.92 -25.31 -8.82
N ASP A 295 6.51 -24.75 -7.75
CA ASP A 295 6.47 -25.28 -6.39
C ASP A 295 5.52 -24.41 -5.55
N MET A 296 4.22 -24.55 -5.80
CA MET A 296 3.19 -23.69 -5.22
C MET A 296 3.07 -23.87 -3.71
N GLY A 297 3.16 -25.09 -3.20
CA GLY A 297 3.06 -25.36 -1.77
C GLY A 297 4.18 -24.66 -0.98
N TYR A 298 5.42 -24.75 -1.46
CA TYR A 298 6.54 -24.05 -0.86
C TYR A 298 6.43 -22.52 -0.98
N ALA A 299 5.93 -22.01 -2.12
CA ALA A 299 5.68 -20.59 -2.29
C ALA A 299 4.60 -20.07 -1.33
N CYS A 300 3.54 -20.85 -1.07
CA CYS A 300 2.53 -20.53 -0.06
C CYS A 300 3.15 -20.46 1.35
N ALA A 301 4.07 -21.37 1.69
CA ALA A 301 4.79 -21.31 2.97
C ALA A 301 5.64 -20.03 3.08
N VAL A 302 6.31 -19.58 2.01
CA VAL A 302 7.02 -18.29 1.96
C VAL A 302 6.05 -17.14 2.21
N GLY A 303 4.87 -17.16 1.57
CA GLY A 303 3.83 -16.14 1.75
C GLY A 303 3.30 -16.08 3.18
N MET A 304 3.09 -17.25 3.83
CA MET A 304 2.67 -17.31 5.23
C MET A 304 3.74 -16.73 6.17
N VAL A 305 5.01 -17.04 5.96
CA VAL A 305 6.09 -16.45 6.76
C VAL A 305 6.16 -14.93 6.56
N LEU A 306 6.00 -14.44 5.32
CA LEU A 306 5.93 -12.99 5.04
C LEU A 306 4.74 -12.34 5.78
N LEU A 307 3.57 -12.99 5.78
CA LEU A 307 2.39 -12.51 6.50
C LEU A 307 2.67 -12.39 8.00
N VAL A 308 3.29 -13.42 8.61
CA VAL A 308 3.65 -13.40 10.03
C VAL A 308 4.65 -12.28 10.32
N ILE A 309 5.69 -12.12 9.50
CA ILE A 309 6.67 -11.01 9.64
C ILE A 309 5.97 -9.66 9.58
N ALA A 310 5.09 -9.44 8.60
CA ALA A 310 4.35 -8.20 8.44
C ALA A 310 3.43 -7.91 9.63
N LEU A 311 2.73 -8.92 10.14
CA LEU A 311 1.87 -8.80 11.31
C LEU A 311 2.67 -8.45 12.57
N VAL A 312 3.80 -9.14 12.82
CA VAL A 312 4.66 -8.87 13.97
C VAL A 312 5.20 -7.44 13.92
N ILE A 313 5.73 -7.01 12.78
CA ILE A 313 6.25 -5.64 12.61
C ILE A 313 5.14 -4.61 12.83
N ASN A 314 3.94 -4.86 12.30
CA ASN A 314 2.80 -3.95 12.47
C ASN A 314 2.33 -3.87 13.94
N ILE A 315 2.21 -5.01 14.63
CA ILE A 315 1.86 -5.04 16.05
C ILE A 315 2.90 -4.28 16.87
N VAL A 316 4.19 -4.53 16.65
CA VAL A 316 5.28 -3.80 17.32
C VAL A 316 5.17 -2.30 17.04
N GLN A 317 4.94 -1.91 15.81
CA GLN A 317 4.74 -0.51 15.44
C GLN A 317 3.56 0.14 16.21
N LEU A 318 2.40 -0.52 16.23
CA LEU A 318 1.20 -0.01 16.93
C LEU A 318 1.44 0.12 18.44
N VAL A 319 2.11 -0.86 19.05
CA VAL A 319 2.48 -0.81 20.48
C VAL A 319 3.45 0.35 20.75
N CYS A 320 4.51 0.49 19.95
CA CYS A 320 5.49 1.57 20.11
C CYS A 320 4.88 2.97 19.91
N ASN A 321 3.90 3.08 19.02
CA ASN A 321 3.20 4.34 18.80
C ASN A 321 2.18 4.69 19.88
N GLY A 322 1.93 3.79 20.84
CA GLY A 322 1.00 4.00 21.95
C GLY A 322 -0.47 3.91 21.54
N THR A 323 -0.79 3.31 20.39
CA THR A 323 -2.17 3.18 19.89
C THR A 323 -3.08 2.41 20.83
N PHE A 324 -2.51 1.54 21.68
CA PHE A 324 -3.25 0.78 22.69
C PHE A 324 -3.24 1.44 24.08
N LYS A 325 -2.55 2.57 24.26
CA LYS A 325 -2.70 3.35 25.50
C LYS A 325 -4.06 4.04 25.43
N ARG A 326 -4.97 3.66 26.32
CA ARG A 326 -6.20 4.39 26.58
C ARG A 326 -5.82 5.83 26.90
N GLU A 327 -6.43 6.80 26.24
CA GLU A 327 -6.46 8.17 26.74
C GLU A 327 -7.25 8.07 28.05
N GLU A 328 -6.56 8.03 29.17
CA GLU A 328 -7.16 8.30 30.47
C GLU A 328 -7.39 9.82 30.47
N ASP A 329 -8.65 10.19 30.27
CA ASP A 329 -9.17 11.53 30.50
C ASP A 329 -9.05 11.95 31.97
#